data_61b6e860f7054ebcd08e010959a80a5f
#
_entry.id   61b6e860f7054ebcd08e010959a80a5f
#
_cell.length_a   1.000
_cell.length_b   1.000
_cell.length_c   1.000
_cell.angle_alpha   90.00
_cell.angle_beta   90.00
_cell.angle_gamma   90.00
#
_symmetry.space_group_name_H-M   'P 1'
#
loop_
_entity.id
_entity.type
_entity.pdbx_description
1 polymer ?
#
loop_
_entity_poly.entity_id
_entity_poly.type
_entity_poly.pdbx_seq_one_letter_code
_entity_poly.pdbx_strand_id
1 'polypeptide(L)'
;MHKLNSIACKMLAAGMGRFAARLIKVVVFMSITHQKVSFVMVEADQAGQRIDNFLSSRLKGLPRSRLYRLLRKGEVRVNKGRVKPEHRLESGDMVRIPPVKLPTPTELGQVSPSLALTLERAILFEDAEWLVLNKPAHLAVHGGSGESLGLIEALRQIRADRAGENLELCHRLDKDTSGCLVIAKKRGALKRFHEGLRNKKLEKNYAALVNGRWPKGLDRVDAPLLKNVLQSGERMVCVDKEGKASQTLYKVKRQITDYCLLDVQPITGRTHQIRVHCKAAGYPIVGDPKYGNDEINKRLRQQGYKHLFLHALSITLPMDGHMKVVSAPLPASWSPLIDDVADGSQY
;
A
#
# COMPACT_ATOMS: atom_id res chain seq x y z
N MET A 1 8.21 28.67 -29.08
CA MET A 1 7.81 27.44 -29.76
C MET A 1 8.65 27.12 -31.02
N HIS A 2 9.08 28.06 -31.87
CA HIS A 2 9.85 27.77 -33.09
C HIS A 2 11.28 27.26 -32.88
N LYS A 3 11.98 27.59 -31.80
CA LYS A 3 13.37 27.14 -31.56
C LYS A 3 13.48 25.67 -31.08
N LEU A 4 12.47 25.11 -30.41
CA LEU A 4 12.49 23.73 -29.94
C LEU A 4 12.21 22.72 -31.07
N ASN A 5 11.37 23.09 -32.05
CA ASN A 5 11.13 22.25 -33.23
C ASN A 5 12.35 22.11 -34.14
N SER A 6 13.21 23.16 -34.20
CA SER A 6 14.43 23.14 -34.99
C SER A 6 15.51 22.19 -34.41
N ILE A 7 15.57 22.03 -33.09
CA ILE A 7 16.55 21.14 -32.44
C ILE A 7 16.09 19.69 -32.58
N ALA A 8 14.80 19.40 -32.45
CA ALA A 8 14.24 18.06 -32.63
C ALA A 8 14.41 17.54 -34.06
N CYS A 9 14.25 18.43 -35.08
CA CYS A 9 14.43 18.07 -36.47
C CYS A 9 15.91 17.81 -36.84
N LYS A 10 16.85 18.54 -36.22
CA LYS A 10 18.30 18.32 -36.46
C LYS A 10 18.83 17.05 -35.79
N MET A 11 18.25 16.59 -34.70
CA MET A 11 18.65 15.35 -34.04
C MET A 11 18.10 14.08 -34.72
N LEU A 12 16.95 14.18 -35.40
CA LEU A 12 16.42 13.09 -36.24
C LEU A 12 17.23 12.84 -37.50
N ALA A 13 17.92 13.84 -38.02
CA ALA A 13 18.79 13.72 -39.21
C ALA A 13 20.17 13.14 -38.90
N ALA A 14 20.55 12.98 -37.63
CA ALA A 14 21.88 12.50 -37.20
C ALA A 14 21.94 11.00 -36.88
N GLY A 15 20.98 10.17 -37.30
CA GLY A 15 21.07 8.70 -37.22
C GLY A 15 21.14 8.09 -35.82
N MET A 16 20.77 8.83 -34.77
CA MET A 16 20.74 8.34 -33.39
C MET A 16 19.52 7.44 -33.19
N GLY A 17 19.79 6.16 -32.94
CA GLY A 17 18.84 5.06 -32.92
C GLY A 17 17.64 5.24 -31.99
N ARG A 18 16.67 4.33 -32.13
CA ARG A 18 15.36 4.26 -31.44
C ARG A 18 15.36 4.54 -29.91
N PHE A 19 16.51 4.53 -29.27
CA PHE A 19 16.69 4.83 -27.85
C PHE A 19 16.58 6.35 -27.54
N ALA A 20 17.10 7.21 -28.39
CA ALA A 20 17.03 8.68 -28.19
C ALA A 20 15.63 9.22 -28.46
N ALA A 21 14.88 8.65 -29.40
CA ALA A 21 13.49 8.99 -29.66
C ALA A 21 12.56 8.60 -28.49
N ARG A 22 12.93 7.59 -27.71
CA ARG A 22 12.22 7.15 -26.51
C ARG A 22 12.42 8.11 -25.33
N LEU A 23 13.63 8.68 -25.18
CA LEU A 23 13.92 9.70 -24.15
C LEU A 23 13.18 11.02 -24.41
N ILE A 24 13.01 11.43 -25.67
CA ILE A 24 12.33 12.70 -26.02
C ILE A 24 10.81 12.60 -25.78
N LYS A 25 10.19 11.44 -25.94
CA LYS A 25 8.77 11.23 -25.59
C LYS A 25 8.49 11.29 -24.07
N VAL A 26 9.48 10.97 -23.25
CA VAL A 26 9.37 11.07 -21.78
C VAL A 26 9.43 12.52 -21.27
N VAL A 27 10.08 13.43 -22.00
CA VAL A 27 10.23 14.85 -21.60
C VAL A 27 9.01 15.71 -21.93
N VAL A 28 8.08 15.22 -22.76
CA VAL A 28 6.84 15.97 -23.13
C VAL A 28 5.61 15.48 -22.34
N PHE A 29 5.81 14.86 -21.18
CA PHE A 29 4.71 14.77 -20.22
C PHE A 29 4.55 16.13 -19.53
N MET A 30 3.93 17.06 -20.28
CA MET A 30 3.61 18.40 -19.80
C MET A 30 2.88 18.30 -18.48
N SER A 31 3.38 19.00 -17.50
CA SER A 31 2.70 19.33 -16.24
C SER A 31 1.22 19.61 -16.54
N ILE A 32 0.34 18.65 -16.21
CA ILE A 32 -1.09 18.91 -16.23
C ILE A 32 -1.37 19.79 -15.01
N THR A 33 -0.97 21.07 -15.14
CA THR A 33 -1.52 22.10 -14.30
C THR A 33 -2.98 22.25 -14.74
N HIS A 34 -3.94 21.86 -13.90
CA HIS A 34 -5.31 22.30 -14.07
C HIS A 34 -5.34 23.82 -13.90
N GLN A 35 -4.86 24.56 -14.91
CA GLN A 35 -4.82 26.02 -14.88
C GLN A 35 -6.19 26.66 -15.13
N LYS A 36 -7.16 25.84 -15.57
CA LYS A 36 -8.54 26.30 -15.83
C LYS A 36 -9.53 25.45 -15.05
N VAL A 37 -10.71 26.01 -14.78
CA VAL A 37 -11.83 25.27 -14.25
C VAL A 37 -12.17 24.13 -15.21
N SER A 38 -12.32 22.93 -14.70
CA SER A 38 -12.78 21.79 -15.49
C SER A 38 -14.10 21.25 -14.94
N PHE A 39 -14.90 20.68 -15.85
CA PHE A 39 -16.15 20.00 -15.53
C PHE A 39 -16.01 18.55 -15.95
N VAL A 40 -16.33 17.65 -15.05
CA VAL A 40 -16.17 16.21 -15.26
C VAL A 40 -17.50 15.53 -14.98
N MET A 41 -18.04 14.83 -15.98
CA MET A 41 -19.21 14.00 -15.82
C MET A 41 -18.82 12.68 -15.13
N VAL A 42 -19.62 12.26 -14.18
CA VAL A 42 -19.44 11.00 -13.45
C VAL A 42 -20.02 9.85 -14.30
N GLU A 43 -19.16 8.90 -14.62
CA GLU A 43 -19.54 7.72 -15.38
C GLU A 43 -20.21 6.66 -14.49
N ALA A 44 -20.93 5.70 -15.10
CA ALA A 44 -21.68 4.67 -14.38
C ALA A 44 -20.79 3.83 -13.43
N ASP A 45 -19.54 3.55 -13.82
CA ASP A 45 -18.58 2.81 -12.99
C ASP A 45 -18.10 3.59 -11.77
N GLN A 46 -18.24 4.93 -11.78
CA GLN A 46 -17.85 5.85 -10.72
C GLN A 46 -19.00 6.15 -9.75
N ALA A 47 -20.23 5.72 -10.08
CA ALA A 47 -21.39 5.91 -9.22
C ALA A 47 -21.19 5.25 -7.84
N GLY A 48 -21.70 5.92 -6.79
CA GLY A 48 -21.55 5.53 -5.39
C GLY A 48 -20.17 5.87 -4.77
N GLN A 49 -19.23 6.42 -5.55
CA GLN A 49 -17.94 6.87 -5.02
C GLN A 49 -18.11 8.15 -4.21
N ARG A 50 -17.38 8.25 -3.09
CA ARG A 50 -17.28 9.51 -2.35
C ARG A 50 -16.51 10.55 -3.17
N ILE A 51 -16.97 11.82 -3.11
CA ILE A 51 -16.34 12.92 -3.86
C ILE A 51 -14.85 13.12 -3.50
N ASP A 52 -14.47 12.92 -2.22
CA ASP A 52 -13.08 13.06 -1.80
C ASP A 52 -12.17 12.00 -2.46
N ASN A 53 -12.64 10.76 -2.61
CA ASN A 53 -11.91 9.71 -3.31
C ASN A 53 -11.87 9.94 -4.83
N PHE A 54 -12.99 10.38 -5.41
CA PHE A 54 -13.07 10.76 -6.83
C PHE A 54 -12.05 11.85 -7.19
N LEU A 55 -11.96 12.89 -6.36
CA LEU A 55 -11.00 13.96 -6.56
C LEU A 55 -9.56 13.51 -6.33
N SER A 56 -9.32 12.66 -5.32
CA SER A 56 -7.97 12.14 -5.03
C SER A 56 -7.41 11.31 -6.19
N SER A 57 -8.25 10.57 -6.90
CA SER A 57 -7.82 9.78 -8.06
C SER A 57 -7.47 10.66 -9.28
N ARG A 58 -8.12 11.81 -9.43
CA ARG A 58 -7.93 12.75 -10.55
C ARG A 58 -6.87 13.81 -10.28
N LEU A 59 -6.78 14.28 -9.05
CA LEU A 59 -5.82 15.31 -8.61
C LEU A 59 -4.65 14.63 -7.88
N LYS A 60 -4.00 13.68 -8.56
CA LYS A 60 -2.89 12.91 -8.01
C LYS A 60 -1.76 13.85 -7.54
N GLY A 61 -1.27 13.61 -6.32
CA GLY A 61 -0.26 14.47 -5.70
C GLY A 61 -0.83 15.66 -4.91
N LEU A 62 -2.11 15.99 -5.04
CA LEU A 62 -2.71 17.04 -4.22
C LEU A 62 -2.85 16.56 -2.76
N PRO A 63 -2.24 17.24 -1.76
CA PRO A 63 -2.39 16.85 -0.35
C PRO A 63 -3.87 16.83 0.07
N ARG A 64 -4.26 15.81 0.83
CA ARG A 64 -5.66 15.69 1.31
C ARG A 64 -6.15 16.92 2.05
N SER A 65 -5.32 17.54 2.88
CA SER A 65 -5.66 18.78 3.57
C SER A 65 -6.09 19.89 2.61
N ARG A 66 -5.39 20.02 1.47
CA ARG A 66 -5.73 20.98 0.42
C ARG A 66 -7.02 20.60 -0.30
N LEU A 67 -7.21 19.30 -0.60
CA LEU A 67 -8.45 18.81 -1.21
C LEU A 67 -9.67 19.09 -0.33
N TYR A 68 -9.57 18.79 0.98
CA TYR A 68 -10.65 19.09 1.94
C TYR A 68 -10.91 20.59 2.08
N ARG A 69 -9.88 21.43 1.95
CA ARG A 69 -10.04 22.88 1.92
C ARG A 69 -10.82 23.36 0.70
N LEU A 70 -10.57 22.79 -0.49
CA LEU A 70 -11.33 23.10 -1.73
C LEU A 70 -12.82 22.73 -1.57
N LEU A 71 -13.13 21.57 -1.01
CA LEU A 71 -14.49 21.14 -0.74
C LEU A 71 -15.18 22.06 0.27
N ARG A 72 -14.52 22.36 1.40
CA ARG A 72 -15.05 23.22 2.46
C ARG A 72 -15.31 24.66 1.97
N LYS A 73 -14.43 25.20 1.13
CA LYS A 73 -14.62 26.51 0.51
C LYS A 73 -15.68 26.53 -0.58
N GLY A 74 -16.18 25.36 -1.02
CA GLY A 74 -17.15 25.23 -2.11
C GLY A 74 -16.55 25.57 -3.47
N GLU A 75 -15.23 25.47 -3.61
CA GLU A 75 -14.52 25.61 -4.87
C GLU A 75 -14.75 24.39 -5.78
N VAL A 76 -14.94 23.19 -5.18
CA VAL A 76 -15.50 22.00 -5.84
C VAL A 76 -17.00 22.01 -5.68
N ARG A 77 -17.73 21.69 -6.76
CA ARG A 77 -19.20 21.61 -6.75
C ARG A 77 -19.67 20.40 -7.54
N VAL A 78 -20.82 19.86 -7.15
CA VAL A 78 -21.55 18.82 -7.90
C VAL A 78 -22.88 19.43 -8.32
N ASN A 79 -23.20 19.41 -9.61
CA ASN A 79 -24.40 20.00 -10.19
C ASN A 79 -24.64 21.44 -9.69
N LYS A 80 -23.57 22.24 -9.68
CA LYS A 80 -23.51 23.63 -9.17
C LYS A 80 -23.64 23.77 -7.64
N GLY A 81 -24.04 22.69 -6.90
CA GLY A 81 -24.19 22.68 -5.44
C GLY A 81 -22.88 22.47 -4.67
N ARG A 82 -22.82 22.97 -3.42
CA ARG A 82 -21.75 22.65 -2.48
C ARG A 82 -21.99 21.26 -1.91
N VAL A 83 -20.90 20.49 -1.73
CA VAL A 83 -20.98 19.12 -1.19
C VAL A 83 -19.97 18.90 -0.09
N LYS A 84 -20.29 18.00 0.86
CA LYS A 84 -19.37 17.53 1.90
C LYS A 84 -18.42 16.46 1.33
N PRO A 85 -17.25 16.21 1.95
CA PRO A 85 -16.31 15.19 1.50
C PRO A 85 -16.91 13.77 1.37
N GLU A 86 -17.89 13.47 2.18
CA GLU A 86 -18.58 12.17 2.22
C GLU A 86 -19.65 11.99 1.12
N HIS A 87 -19.99 13.06 0.40
CA HIS A 87 -21.00 13.04 -0.65
C HIS A 87 -20.73 11.91 -1.65
N ARG A 88 -21.73 11.10 -1.94
CA ARG A 88 -21.65 10.02 -2.91
C ARG A 88 -22.16 10.50 -4.25
N LEU A 89 -21.31 10.33 -5.26
CA LEU A 89 -21.61 10.73 -6.62
C LEU A 89 -22.60 9.75 -7.28
N GLU A 90 -23.45 10.29 -8.14
CA GLU A 90 -24.36 9.53 -8.99
C GLU A 90 -23.88 9.57 -10.45
N SER A 91 -24.31 8.58 -11.25
CA SER A 91 -24.00 8.58 -12.68
C SER A 91 -24.67 9.80 -13.35
N GLY A 92 -23.92 10.53 -14.16
CA GLY A 92 -24.38 11.76 -14.79
C GLY A 92 -24.12 13.04 -13.99
N ASP A 93 -23.69 12.95 -12.73
CA ASP A 93 -23.30 14.12 -11.96
C ASP A 93 -22.19 14.92 -12.66
N MET A 94 -22.33 16.25 -12.67
CA MET A 94 -21.33 17.17 -13.20
C MET A 94 -20.48 17.75 -12.08
N VAL A 95 -19.24 17.30 -11.97
CA VAL A 95 -18.29 17.76 -10.96
C VAL A 95 -17.44 18.92 -11.50
N ARG A 96 -17.58 20.10 -10.89
CA ARG A 96 -16.71 21.25 -11.15
C ARG A 96 -15.46 21.16 -10.31
N ILE A 97 -14.30 21.15 -10.96
CA ILE A 97 -12.97 21.14 -10.33
C ILE A 97 -12.34 22.50 -10.57
N PRO A 98 -11.91 23.22 -9.51
CA PRO A 98 -11.25 24.52 -9.64
C PRO A 98 -9.83 24.37 -10.20
N PRO A 99 -9.21 25.46 -10.64
CA PRO A 99 -7.79 25.46 -10.99
C PRO A 99 -6.95 25.04 -9.76
N VAL A 100 -6.10 24.04 -9.92
CA VAL A 100 -5.17 23.60 -8.88
C VAL A 100 -3.79 23.40 -9.46
N LYS A 101 -2.77 23.90 -8.76
CA LYS A 101 -1.39 23.57 -9.05
C LYS A 101 -1.09 22.22 -8.43
N LEU A 102 -0.90 21.20 -9.26
CA LEU A 102 -0.45 19.89 -8.85
C LEU A 102 1.07 19.91 -8.72
N PRO A 103 1.66 19.12 -7.80
CA PRO A 103 3.11 18.96 -7.75
C PRO A 103 3.62 18.37 -9.06
N THR A 104 4.77 18.85 -9.50
CA THR A 104 5.44 18.32 -10.69
C THR A 104 6.00 16.93 -10.38
N PRO A 105 6.22 16.07 -11.39
CA PRO A 105 6.89 14.77 -11.19
C PRO A 105 8.25 14.89 -10.47
N THR A 106 8.96 15.99 -10.66
CA THR A 106 10.23 16.29 -9.97
C THR A 106 10.03 16.53 -8.47
N GLU A 107 8.88 17.09 -8.05
CA GLU A 107 8.54 17.29 -6.64
C GLU A 107 8.06 16.00 -5.96
N LEU A 108 7.59 15.02 -6.72
CA LEU A 108 7.12 13.71 -6.21
C LEU A 108 8.25 12.69 -6.04
N GLY A 109 9.49 13.04 -6.39
CA GLY A 109 10.61 12.11 -6.45
C GLY A 109 10.60 11.25 -7.73
N GLN A 110 11.78 10.95 -8.25
CA GLN A 110 11.94 10.09 -9.41
C GLN A 110 12.23 8.66 -8.96
N VAL A 111 11.67 7.69 -9.69
CA VAL A 111 11.97 6.28 -9.45
C VAL A 111 13.39 5.99 -9.91
N SER A 112 14.24 5.49 -9.00
CA SER A 112 15.58 5.03 -9.38
C SER A 112 15.49 3.76 -10.23
N PRO A 113 16.44 3.51 -11.16
CA PRO A 113 16.47 2.28 -11.94
C PRO A 113 16.52 1.02 -11.07
N SER A 114 17.20 1.07 -9.93
CA SER A 114 17.27 -0.03 -8.97
C SER A 114 15.92 -0.33 -8.32
N LEU A 115 15.16 0.70 -7.94
CA LEU A 115 13.81 0.51 -7.40
C LEU A 115 12.86 -0.04 -8.47
N ALA A 116 12.94 0.46 -9.71
CA ALA A 116 12.14 -0.05 -10.81
C ALA A 116 12.37 -1.56 -11.02
N LEU A 117 13.63 -1.97 -11.11
CA LEU A 117 14.00 -3.39 -11.25
C LEU A 117 13.53 -4.24 -10.06
N THR A 118 13.65 -3.71 -8.83
CA THR A 118 13.17 -4.39 -7.62
C THR A 118 11.66 -4.62 -7.68
N LEU A 119 10.89 -3.62 -8.08
CA LEU A 119 9.43 -3.74 -8.16
C LEU A 119 8.98 -4.66 -9.30
N GLU A 120 9.67 -4.66 -10.43
CA GLU A 120 9.39 -5.59 -11.53
C GLU A 120 9.66 -7.05 -11.11
N ARG A 121 10.77 -7.32 -10.43
CA ARG A 121 11.10 -8.67 -9.91
C ARG A 121 10.18 -9.11 -8.76
N ALA A 122 9.53 -8.18 -8.10
CA ALA A 122 8.60 -8.46 -7.00
C ALA A 122 7.22 -8.90 -7.48
N ILE A 123 6.93 -8.93 -8.78
CA ILE A 123 5.63 -9.34 -9.30
C ILE A 123 5.42 -10.84 -9.05
N LEU A 124 4.38 -11.17 -8.28
CA LEU A 124 3.97 -12.55 -7.99
C LEU A 124 2.88 -13.02 -8.96
N PHE A 125 2.00 -12.11 -9.32
CA PHE A 125 0.88 -12.39 -10.23
C PHE A 125 0.45 -11.10 -10.93
N GLU A 126 0.14 -11.21 -12.21
CA GLU A 126 -0.43 -10.11 -12.99
C GLU A 126 -1.38 -10.66 -14.07
N ASP A 127 -2.55 -10.02 -14.19
CA ASP A 127 -3.49 -10.21 -15.28
C ASP A 127 -4.10 -8.88 -15.76
N ALA A 128 -5.24 -8.93 -16.45
CA ALA A 128 -5.92 -7.73 -16.96
C ALA A 128 -6.53 -6.85 -15.83
N GLU A 129 -6.73 -7.37 -14.63
CA GLU A 129 -7.43 -6.70 -13.53
C GLU A 129 -6.58 -6.53 -12.29
N TRP A 130 -5.63 -7.42 -12.06
CA TRP A 130 -4.86 -7.52 -10.83
C TRP A 130 -3.36 -7.41 -11.09
N LEU A 131 -2.67 -6.86 -10.11
CA LEU A 131 -1.24 -6.90 -9.96
C LEU A 131 -0.95 -7.21 -8.48
N VAL A 132 -0.27 -8.32 -8.20
CA VAL A 132 0.15 -8.70 -6.84
C VAL A 132 1.66 -8.69 -6.76
N LEU A 133 2.17 -8.01 -5.76
CA LEU A 133 3.61 -7.88 -5.52
C LEU A 133 4.01 -8.56 -4.21
N ASN A 134 5.19 -9.14 -4.18
CA ASN A 134 5.94 -9.39 -2.96
C ASN A 134 6.60 -8.07 -2.51
N LYS A 135 5.85 -7.24 -1.78
CA LYS A 135 6.36 -5.94 -1.32
C LYS A 135 7.63 -6.12 -0.50
N PRO A 136 8.74 -5.50 -0.85
CA PRO A 136 9.93 -5.50 0.01
C PRO A 136 9.64 -4.77 1.34
N ALA A 137 10.35 -5.18 2.40
CA ALA A 137 10.38 -4.43 3.66
C ALA A 137 10.96 -3.02 3.44
N HIS A 138 10.70 -2.10 4.36
CA HIS A 138 11.18 -0.70 4.38
C HIS A 138 10.69 0.19 3.24
N LEU A 139 9.75 -0.28 2.41
CA LEU A 139 9.10 0.51 1.36
C LEU A 139 7.67 0.84 1.77
N ALA A 140 7.34 2.13 1.89
CA ALA A 140 5.98 2.59 2.14
C ALA A 140 5.08 2.29 0.93
N VAL A 141 3.83 1.91 1.18
CA VAL A 141 2.88 1.60 0.08
C VAL A 141 2.43 2.85 -0.66
N HIS A 142 2.42 4.01 0.00
CA HIS A 142 2.10 5.32 -0.60
C HIS A 142 2.93 6.41 0.07
N GLY A 143 3.21 7.47 -0.66
CA GLY A 143 3.91 8.64 -0.18
C GLY A 143 3.11 9.42 0.87
N GLY A 144 3.75 10.36 1.55
CA GLY A 144 3.19 11.19 2.62
C GLY A 144 3.96 11.03 3.93
N SER A 145 3.74 11.90 4.92
CA SER A 145 4.36 11.82 6.26
C SER A 145 5.89 11.55 6.24
N GLY A 146 6.64 12.29 5.40
CA GLY A 146 8.09 12.17 5.31
C GLY A 146 8.62 11.28 4.18
N GLU A 147 7.77 10.56 3.47
CA GLU A 147 8.14 9.78 2.28
C GLU A 147 7.66 10.50 1.02
N SER A 148 8.58 10.95 0.17
CA SER A 148 8.25 11.65 -1.08
C SER A 148 7.70 10.71 -2.15
N LEU A 149 8.07 9.42 -2.12
CA LEU A 149 7.70 8.42 -3.09
C LEU A 149 7.34 7.11 -2.39
N GLY A 150 6.10 6.63 -2.58
CA GLY A 150 5.68 5.30 -2.16
C GLY A 150 5.66 4.31 -3.32
N LEU A 151 5.41 3.04 -3.00
CA LEU A 151 5.37 1.94 -3.97
C LEU A 151 4.35 2.20 -5.10
N ILE A 152 3.16 2.69 -4.77
CA ILE A 152 2.11 2.91 -5.78
C ILE A 152 2.45 4.08 -6.72
N GLU A 153 3.08 5.14 -6.19
CA GLU A 153 3.55 6.25 -7.01
C GLU A 153 4.69 5.80 -7.91
N ALA A 154 5.62 4.99 -7.40
CA ALA A 154 6.69 4.40 -8.19
C ALA A 154 6.16 3.52 -9.33
N LEU A 155 5.23 2.62 -9.06
CA LEU A 155 4.61 1.78 -10.09
C LEU A 155 3.88 2.58 -11.16
N ARG A 156 3.19 3.65 -10.78
CA ARG A 156 2.52 4.55 -11.73
C ARG A 156 3.52 5.26 -12.64
N GLN A 157 4.72 5.59 -12.14
CA GLN A 157 5.78 6.15 -12.98
C GLN A 157 6.39 5.10 -13.91
N ILE A 158 6.71 3.90 -13.39
CA ILE A 158 7.28 2.80 -14.18
C ILE A 158 6.34 2.39 -15.32
N ARG A 159 5.02 2.43 -15.09
CA ARG A 159 3.99 1.98 -16.02
C ARG A 159 3.23 3.11 -16.70
N ALA A 160 3.80 4.29 -16.76
CA ALA A 160 3.14 5.47 -17.33
C ALA A 160 2.78 5.34 -18.81
N ASP A 161 3.44 4.44 -19.53
CA ASP A 161 3.20 4.13 -20.95
C ASP A 161 2.07 3.11 -21.17
N ARG A 162 1.58 2.45 -20.12
CA ARG A 162 0.47 1.48 -20.21
C ARG A 162 -0.87 2.21 -20.20
N ALA A 163 -1.37 2.51 -21.39
CA ALA A 163 -2.65 3.19 -21.56
C ALA A 163 -3.81 2.39 -20.93
N GLY A 164 -4.67 3.06 -20.17
CA GLY A 164 -5.87 2.47 -19.56
C GLY A 164 -5.63 1.78 -18.21
N GLU A 165 -4.39 1.63 -17.71
CA GLU A 165 -4.15 1.11 -16.36
C GLU A 165 -4.39 2.20 -15.30
N ASN A 166 -5.34 1.98 -14.40
CA ASN A 166 -5.54 2.83 -13.23
C ASN A 166 -5.13 2.07 -11.97
N LEU A 167 -3.84 2.09 -11.66
CA LEU A 167 -3.30 1.36 -10.51
C LEU A 167 -3.79 1.94 -9.19
N GLU A 168 -4.59 1.16 -8.45
CA GLU A 168 -5.11 1.53 -7.13
C GLU A 168 -4.82 0.44 -6.09
N LEU A 169 -4.35 0.86 -4.90
CA LEU A 169 -4.12 -0.06 -3.80
C LEU A 169 -5.44 -0.66 -3.31
N CYS A 170 -5.53 -1.98 -3.27
CA CYS A 170 -6.67 -2.69 -2.69
C CYS A 170 -6.65 -2.70 -1.16
N HIS A 171 -5.47 -2.75 -0.59
CA HIS A 171 -5.21 -2.69 0.85
C HIS A 171 -3.84 -2.07 1.11
N ARG A 172 -3.43 -2.04 2.36
CA ARG A 172 -2.11 -1.54 2.74
C ARG A 172 -1.36 -2.55 3.61
N LEU A 173 -0.05 -2.52 3.49
CA LEU A 173 0.89 -3.07 4.45
C LEU A 173 1.65 -1.92 5.12
N ASP A 174 2.15 -2.14 6.33
CA ASP A 174 3.04 -1.19 6.98
C ASP A 174 4.36 -1.10 6.20
N LYS A 175 5.12 -0.01 6.37
CA LYS A 175 6.40 0.23 5.68
C LYS A 175 7.34 -0.97 5.83
N ASP A 176 7.47 -1.49 7.05
CA ASP A 176 8.41 -2.55 7.38
C ASP A 176 7.87 -3.97 7.18
N THR A 177 6.56 -4.12 6.97
CA THR A 177 5.93 -5.41 6.63
C THR A 177 6.18 -5.74 5.17
N SER A 178 6.67 -6.94 4.88
CA SER A 178 6.87 -7.47 3.53
C SER A 178 5.74 -8.40 3.08
N GLY A 179 5.75 -8.82 1.81
CA GLY A 179 4.84 -9.86 1.29
C GLY A 179 3.70 -9.34 0.41
N CYS A 180 2.66 -10.13 0.25
CA CYS A 180 1.58 -9.95 -0.70
C CYS A 180 0.88 -8.59 -0.57
N LEU A 181 1.02 -7.75 -1.59
CA LEU A 181 0.32 -6.47 -1.75
C LEU A 181 -0.48 -6.50 -3.04
N VAL A 182 -1.79 -6.30 -2.94
CA VAL A 182 -2.71 -6.32 -4.08
C VAL A 182 -2.99 -4.91 -4.59
N ILE A 183 -2.89 -4.77 -5.89
CA ILE A 183 -3.17 -3.55 -6.64
C ILE A 183 -4.20 -3.90 -7.71
N ALA A 184 -5.27 -3.15 -7.78
CA ALA A 184 -6.25 -3.25 -8.85
C ALA A 184 -5.79 -2.40 -10.05
N LYS A 185 -5.90 -2.96 -11.25
CA LYS A 185 -5.67 -2.27 -12.53
C LYS A 185 -6.96 -1.67 -13.06
N LYS A 186 -8.11 -2.19 -12.61
CA LYS A 186 -9.46 -1.73 -12.97
C LYS A 186 -10.29 -1.43 -11.73
N ARG A 187 -11.16 -0.44 -11.84
CA ARG A 187 -12.04 -0.02 -10.74
C ARG A 187 -13.04 -1.11 -10.31
N GLY A 188 -13.58 -1.89 -11.27
CA GLY A 188 -14.47 -3.02 -10.97
C GLY A 188 -13.80 -4.05 -10.05
N ALA A 189 -12.55 -4.38 -10.33
CA ALA A 189 -11.73 -5.27 -9.51
C ALA A 189 -11.55 -4.71 -8.09
N LEU A 190 -11.20 -3.42 -7.94
CA LEU A 190 -11.10 -2.77 -6.63
C LEU A 190 -12.40 -2.86 -5.82
N LYS A 191 -13.55 -2.65 -6.47
CA LYS A 191 -14.86 -2.74 -5.83
C LYS A 191 -15.13 -4.17 -5.34
N ARG A 192 -14.90 -5.19 -6.18
CA ARG A 192 -15.04 -6.60 -5.80
C ARG A 192 -14.14 -6.99 -4.64
N PHE A 193 -12.88 -6.53 -4.65
CA PHE A 193 -11.95 -6.80 -3.54
C PHE A 193 -12.44 -6.20 -2.22
N HIS A 194 -12.85 -4.94 -2.21
CA HIS A 194 -13.36 -4.28 -1.00
C HIS A 194 -14.68 -4.91 -0.52
N GLU A 195 -15.53 -5.37 -1.41
CA GLU A 195 -16.74 -6.11 -1.08
C GLU A 195 -16.42 -7.46 -0.45
N GLY A 196 -15.48 -8.20 -1.04
CA GLY A 196 -14.97 -9.45 -0.49
C GLY A 196 -14.38 -9.30 0.91
N LEU A 197 -13.64 -8.21 1.17
CA LEU A 197 -13.12 -7.90 2.52
C LEU A 197 -14.25 -7.59 3.51
N ARG A 198 -15.25 -6.78 3.13
CA ARG A 198 -16.39 -6.46 4.00
C ARG A 198 -17.20 -7.70 4.37
N ASN A 199 -17.37 -8.60 3.42
CA ASN A 199 -18.12 -9.83 3.58
C ASN A 199 -17.28 -10.98 4.17
N LYS A 200 -16.02 -10.71 4.57
CA LYS A 200 -15.07 -11.70 5.12
C LYS A 200 -14.84 -12.92 4.22
N LYS A 201 -14.97 -12.74 2.91
CA LYS A 201 -14.74 -13.79 1.89
C LYS A 201 -13.29 -13.89 1.44
N LEU A 202 -12.47 -12.88 1.74
CA LEU A 202 -11.05 -12.84 1.37
C LEU A 202 -10.18 -13.10 2.59
N GLU A 203 -9.31 -14.07 2.47
CA GLU A 203 -8.36 -14.45 3.51
C GLU A 203 -7.02 -13.73 3.28
N LYS A 204 -6.40 -13.34 4.37
CA LYS A 204 -5.06 -12.77 4.43
C LYS A 204 -4.28 -13.55 5.46
N ASN A 205 -3.26 -14.25 5.04
CA ASN A 205 -2.43 -15.03 5.94
C ASN A 205 -1.05 -14.40 6.04
N TYR A 206 -0.52 -14.34 7.25
CA TYR A 206 0.79 -13.77 7.56
C TYR A 206 1.65 -14.79 8.26
N ALA A 207 2.95 -14.67 8.10
CA ALA A 207 3.92 -15.28 8.97
C ALA A 207 4.46 -14.21 9.94
N ALA A 208 4.56 -14.54 11.22
CA ALA A 208 5.16 -13.69 12.24
C ALA A 208 6.12 -14.49 13.10
N LEU A 209 7.35 -14.01 13.28
CA LEU A 209 8.28 -14.55 14.26
C LEU A 209 8.12 -13.73 15.53
N VAL A 210 7.71 -14.37 16.61
CA VAL A 210 7.52 -13.72 17.91
C VAL A 210 8.58 -14.20 18.92
N ASN A 211 8.82 -13.36 19.92
CA ASN A 211 9.76 -13.68 20.98
C ASN A 211 9.14 -14.67 21.99
N GLY A 212 9.90 -15.68 22.38
CA GLY A 212 9.51 -16.67 23.35
C GLY A 212 8.65 -17.80 22.80
N ARG A 213 8.02 -18.56 23.70
CA ARG A 213 7.17 -19.71 23.39
C ARG A 213 5.69 -19.29 23.43
N TRP A 214 5.01 -19.38 22.28
CA TRP A 214 3.58 -19.07 22.21
C TRP A 214 2.76 -20.06 23.06
N PRO A 215 1.81 -19.56 23.88
CA PRO A 215 1.04 -20.43 24.79
C PRO A 215 0.14 -21.40 24.05
N LYS A 216 0.07 -22.64 24.53
CA LYS A 216 -0.92 -23.60 24.06
C LYS A 216 -2.34 -23.07 24.33
N GLY A 217 -3.23 -23.15 23.33
CA GLY A 217 -4.62 -22.68 23.45
C GLY A 217 -4.83 -21.18 23.23
N LEU A 218 -3.79 -20.38 23.03
CA LEU A 218 -3.93 -18.99 22.59
C LEU A 218 -4.02 -18.93 21.06
N ASP A 219 -5.15 -19.34 20.52
CA ASP A 219 -5.43 -19.38 19.08
C ASP A 219 -6.10 -18.10 18.56
N ARG A 220 -6.50 -17.19 19.47
CA ARG A 220 -7.21 -15.96 19.13
C ARG A 220 -6.92 -14.83 20.11
N VAL A 221 -6.75 -13.63 19.56
CA VAL A 221 -6.75 -12.37 20.33
C VAL A 221 -7.89 -11.49 19.84
N ASP A 222 -8.81 -11.17 20.74
CA ASP A 222 -9.95 -10.28 20.56
C ASP A 222 -9.74 -9.05 21.43
N ALA A 223 -9.11 -8.01 20.91
CA ALA A 223 -8.77 -6.81 21.66
C ALA A 223 -8.99 -5.55 20.82
N PRO A 224 -9.87 -4.63 21.23
CA PRO A 224 -10.12 -3.40 20.46
C PRO A 224 -8.88 -2.52 20.45
N LEU A 225 -8.66 -1.84 19.30
CA LEU A 225 -7.48 -1.03 19.05
C LEU A 225 -7.81 0.44 18.86
N LEU A 226 -7.18 1.28 19.69
CA LEU A 226 -7.23 2.73 19.62
C LEU A 226 -5.94 3.29 19.01
N LYS A 227 -6.11 4.24 18.10
CA LYS A 227 -5.00 4.95 17.49
C LYS A 227 -4.77 6.27 18.21
N ASN A 228 -3.64 6.38 18.85
CA ASN A 228 -3.18 7.59 19.49
C ASN A 228 -2.13 8.30 18.62
N VAL A 229 -2.13 9.63 18.69
CA VAL A 229 -1.06 10.45 18.11
C VAL A 229 -0.29 11.02 19.30
N LEU A 230 0.96 10.62 19.43
CA LEU A 230 1.84 11.16 20.48
C LEU A 230 2.10 12.66 20.22
N GLN A 231 2.55 13.38 21.23
CA GLN A 231 2.92 14.80 21.10
C GLN A 231 4.01 15.02 20.03
N SER A 232 4.87 14.01 19.78
CA SER A 232 5.85 13.98 18.70
C SER A 232 5.23 13.90 17.29
N GLY A 233 3.91 13.75 17.16
CA GLY A 233 3.23 13.47 15.89
C GLY A 233 3.29 12.01 15.46
N GLU A 234 3.99 11.17 16.20
CA GLU A 234 4.08 9.75 15.92
C GLU A 234 2.76 9.04 16.21
N ARG A 235 2.38 8.14 15.29
CA ARG A 235 1.14 7.36 15.41
C ARG A 235 1.42 6.05 16.10
N MET A 236 0.96 5.93 17.35
CA MET A 236 0.96 4.67 18.09
C MET A 236 -0.43 4.05 18.13
N VAL A 237 -0.49 2.75 18.29
CA VAL A 237 -1.74 2.01 18.49
C VAL A 237 -1.61 1.21 19.78
N CYS A 238 -2.66 1.18 20.59
CA CYS A 238 -2.72 0.40 21.83
C CYS A 238 -4.04 -0.38 21.90
N VAL A 239 -4.08 -1.38 22.76
CA VAL A 239 -5.33 -2.02 23.15
C VAL A 239 -6.05 -1.06 24.09
N ASP A 240 -7.31 -0.77 23.78
CA ASP A 240 -8.14 0.14 24.56
C ASP A 240 -9.62 -0.19 24.32
N LYS A 241 -10.42 -0.14 25.38
CA LYS A 241 -11.87 -0.44 25.32
C LYS A 241 -12.64 0.50 24.39
N GLU A 242 -12.20 1.77 24.29
CA GLU A 242 -12.75 2.77 23.37
C GLU A 242 -12.26 2.58 21.92
N GLY A 243 -11.40 1.58 21.69
CA GLY A 243 -10.85 1.26 20.40
C GLY A 243 -11.84 0.60 19.44
N LYS A 244 -11.43 0.45 18.20
CA LYS A 244 -12.22 -0.29 17.21
C LYS A 244 -12.03 -1.77 17.39
N ALA A 245 -13.13 -2.54 17.41
CA ALA A 245 -13.11 -3.99 17.47
C ALA A 245 -12.10 -4.57 16.47
N SER A 246 -11.25 -5.46 16.96
CA SER A 246 -10.25 -6.15 16.14
C SER A 246 -10.00 -7.55 16.65
N GLN A 247 -9.78 -8.48 15.71
CA GLN A 247 -9.62 -9.90 15.97
C GLN A 247 -8.52 -10.47 15.08
N THR A 248 -7.65 -11.27 15.67
CA THR A 248 -6.56 -11.99 14.99
C THR A 248 -6.53 -13.43 15.45
N LEU A 249 -6.44 -14.38 14.51
CA LEU A 249 -6.26 -15.79 14.77
C LEU A 249 -4.78 -16.15 14.63
N TYR A 250 -4.35 -17.14 15.42
CA TYR A 250 -2.97 -17.59 15.49
C TYR A 250 -2.90 -19.12 15.47
N LYS A 251 -1.89 -19.63 14.79
CA LYS A 251 -1.52 -21.04 14.82
C LYS A 251 0.00 -21.15 14.92
N VAL A 252 0.50 -21.93 15.86
CA VAL A 252 1.92 -22.23 15.95
C VAL A 252 2.30 -23.05 14.72
N LYS A 253 3.26 -22.54 13.94
CA LYS A 253 3.84 -23.26 12.82
C LYS A 253 5.10 -24.01 13.22
N ARG A 254 5.97 -23.35 13.99
CA ARG A 254 7.19 -23.94 14.52
C ARG A 254 7.60 -23.25 15.81
N GLN A 255 7.92 -24.03 16.83
CA GLN A 255 8.62 -23.54 18.01
C GLN A 255 10.15 -23.62 17.74
N ILE A 256 10.84 -22.57 18.04
CA ILE A 256 12.30 -22.43 17.95
C ILE A 256 12.79 -22.13 19.36
N THR A 257 14.07 -22.27 19.66
CA THR A 257 14.58 -22.13 21.04
C THR A 257 14.09 -20.87 21.74
N ASP A 258 14.38 -19.68 21.18
CA ASP A 258 14.01 -18.38 21.77
C ASP A 258 12.79 -17.72 21.10
N TYR A 259 12.27 -18.31 20.02
CA TYR A 259 11.26 -17.71 19.17
C TYR A 259 10.15 -18.69 18.81
N CYS A 260 9.04 -18.16 18.34
CA CYS A 260 7.96 -18.97 17.77
C CYS A 260 7.54 -18.41 16.42
N LEU A 261 7.55 -19.24 15.40
CA LEU A 261 6.99 -18.90 14.08
C LEU A 261 5.50 -19.20 14.09
N LEU A 262 4.69 -18.18 13.82
CA LEU A 262 3.24 -18.24 13.79
C LEU A 262 2.70 -18.07 12.37
N ASP A 263 1.68 -18.85 12.04
CA ASP A 263 0.72 -18.52 11.00
C ASP A 263 -0.35 -17.62 11.63
N VAL A 264 -0.60 -16.44 11.03
CA VAL A 264 -1.45 -15.40 11.60
C VAL A 264 -2.50 -14.96 10.60
N GLN A 265 -3.77 -14.97 10.99
CA GLN A 265 -4.89 -14.54 10.16
C GLN A 265 -5.64 -13.36 10.82
N PRO A 266 -5.44 -12.12 10.36
CA PRO A 266 -6.21 -10.98 10.83
C PRO A 266 -7.60 -10.97 10.20
N ILE A 267 -8.65 -11.18 11.03
CA ILE A 267 -10.06 -11.13 10.60
C ILE A 267 -10.50 -9.70 10.32
N THR A 268 -9.93 -8.75 11.02
CA THR A 268 -10.08 -7.31 10.77
C THR A 268 -8.77 -6.74 10.23
N GLY A 269 -8.77 -5.46 9.78
CA GLY A 269 -7.59 -4.82 9.20
C GLY A 269 -7.28 -3.46 9.85
N ARG A 270 -7.02 -3.44 11.18
CA ARG A 270 -6.64 -2.20 11.87
C ARG A 270 -5.15 -1.92 11.70
N THR A 271 -4.78 -0.65 11.81
CA THR A 271 -3.37 -0.22 11.77
C THR A 271 -2.56 -0.99 12.82
N HIS A 272 -1.41 -1.55 12.45
CA HIS A 272 -0.49 -2.31 13.29
C HIS A 272 -1.13 -3.47 14.07
N GLN A 273 -2.31 -3.98 13.65
CA GLN A 273 -3.12 -4.90 14.42
C GLN A 273 -2.33 -6.12 14.92
N ILE A 274 -1.69 -6.87 14.03
CA ILE A 274 -0.94 -8.09 14.41
C ILE A 274 0.16 -7.74 15.40
N ARG A 275 0.89 -6.66 15.16
CA ARG A 275 2.01 -6.19 15.99
C ARG A 275 1.56 -5.87 17.42
N VAL A 276 0.45 -5.13 17.55
CA VAL A 276 -0.10 -4.76 18.86
C VAL A 276 -0.73 -5.94 19.57
N HIS A 277 -1.42 -6.84 18.85
CA HIS A 277 -2.00 -8.03 19.45
C HIS A 277 -0.92 -9.00 19.95
N CYS A 278 0.17 -9.22 19.21
CA CYS A 278 1.31 -10.01 19.68
C CYS A 278 1.95 -9.40 20.94
N LYS A 279 2.15 -8.08 20.97
CA LYS A 279 2.64 -7.38 22.17
C LYS A 279 1.69 -7.53 23.36
N ALA A 280 0.40 -7.34 23.15
CA ALA A 280 -0.62 -7.45 24.21
C ALA A 280 -0.71 -8.88 24.78
N ALA A 281 -0.44 -9.90 23.93
CA ALA A 281 -0.34 -11.28 24.36
C ALA A 281 0.96 -11.59 25.15
N GLY A 282 1.90 -10.64 25.24
CA GLY A 282 3.20 -10.83 25.90
C GLY A 282 4.32 -11.35 24.99
N TYR A 283 4.03 -11.57 23.71
CA TYR A 283 4.96 -12.15 22.73
C TYR A 283 5.16 -11.21 21.53
N PRO A 284 5.88 -10.10 21.71
CA PRO A 284 6.07 -9.11 20.66
C PRO A 284 6.81 -9.70 19.46
N ILE A 285 6.52 -9.17 18.27
CA ILE A 285 7.18 -9.59 17.03
C ILE A 285 8.66 -9.19 17.07
N VAL A 286 9.50 -10.10 16.66
CA VAL A 286 10.96 -9.93 16.55
C VAL A 286 11.27 -8.82 15.54
N GLY A 287 12.22 -7.94 15.89
CA GLY A 287 12.62 -6.84 15.02
C GLY A 287 11.62 -5.68 14.93
N ASP A 288 10.54 -5.70 15.70
CA ASP A 288 9.55 -4.60 15.70
C ASP A 288 10.12 -3.36 16.40
N PRO A 289 10.35 -2.23 15.67
CA PRO A 289 10.95 -1.04 16.26
C PRO A 289 10.01 -0.25 17.18
N LYS A 290 8.68 -0.55 17.15
CA LYS A 290 7.67 0.20 17.93
C LYS A 290 7.07 -0.60 19.08
N TYR A 291 6.88 -1.88 18.86
CA TYR A 291 6.16 -2.76 19.79
C TYR A 291 7.02 -3.91 20.30
N GLY A 292 8.21 -4.09 19.76
CA GLY A 292 9.15 -5.15 20.09
C GLY A 292 9.84 -4.97 21.44
N ASN A 293 10.76 -5.88 21.72
CA ASN A 293 11.65 -5.81 22.87
C ASN A 293 12.98 -5.16 22.43
N ASP A 294 13.35 -4.05 23.06
CA ASP A 294 14.52 -3.26 22.65
C ASP A 294 15.87 -4.00 22.83
N GLU A 295 16.01 -4.80 23.88
CA GLU A 295 17.23 -5.58 24.16
C GLU A 295 17.42 -6.67 23.11
N ILE A 296 16.36 -7.41 22.80
CA ILE A 296 16.38 -8.45 21.76
C ILE A 296 16.64 -7.83 20.41
N ASN A 297 15.96 -6.73 20.09
CA ASN A 297 16.16 -6.01 18.84
C ASN A 297 17.57 -5.45 18.70
N LYS A 298 18.20 -5.02 19.79
CA LYS A 298 19.60 -4.58 19.81
C LYS A 298 20.56 -5.74 19.50
N ARG A 299 20.38 -6.89 20.15
CA ARG A 299 21.16 -8.12 19.91
C ARG A 299 21.03 -8.58 18.46
N LEU A 300 19.81 -8.62 17.92
CA LEU A 300 19.55 -9.03 16.54
C LEU A 300 20.19 -8.07 15.52
N ARG A 301 20.14 -6.75 15.77
CA ARG A 301 20.80 -5.76 14.91
C ARG A 301 22.32 -5.96 14.86
N GLN A 302 22.95 -6.36 15.96
CA GLN A 302 24.39 -6.71 15.99
C GLN A 302 24.69 -7.95 15.15
N GLN A 303 23.73 -8.87 15.05
CA GLN A 303 23.80 -10.08 14.20
C GLN A 303 23.41 -9.80 12.73
N GLY A 304 23.11 -8.54 12.36
CA GLY A 304 22.73 -8.17 10.99
C GLY A 304 21.23 -8.14 10.70
N TYR A 305 20.36 -8.54 11.63
CA TYR A 305 18.91 -8.53 11.44
C TYR A 305 18.31 -7.15 11.77
N LYS A 306 17.92 -6.40 10.74
CA LYS A 306 17.43 -5.01 10.87
C LYS A 306 15.98 -4.84 10.41
N HIS A 307 15.22 -5.91 10.27
CA HIS A 307 13.88 -5.88 9.74
C HIS A 307 12.83 -6.42 10.71
N LEU A 308 11.60 -6.03 10.51
CA LEU A 308 10.43 -6.56 11.20
C LEU A 308 10.12 -7.97 10.65
N PHE A 309 10.04 -8.97 11.53
CA PHE A 309 9.71 -10.34 11.15
C PHE A 309 8.19 -10.56 11.05
N LEU A 310 7.56 -9.78 10.17
CA LEU A 310 6.15 -9.87 9.80
C LEU A 310 6.02 -9.86 8.28
N HIS A 311 5.44 -10.92 7.72
CA HIS A 311 5.35 -11.12 6.29
C HIS A 311 3.93 -11.52 5.88
N ALA A 312 3.34 -10.82 4.90
CA ALA A 312 2.05 -11.16 4.30
C ALA A 312 2.26 -12.34 3.35
N LEU A 313 2.04 -13.57 3.88
CA LEU A 313 2.39 -14.83 3.23
C LEU A 313 1.48 -15.13 2.04
N SER A 314 0.16 -14.92 2.19
CA SER A 314 -0.78 -15.15 1.10
C SER A 314 -2.02 -14.27 1.20
N ILE A 315 -2.67 -14.10 0.07
CA ILE A 315 -3.91 -13.34 -0.04
C ILE A 315 -4.84 -13.98 -1.08
N THR A 316 -6.13 -13.99 -0.79
CA THR A 316 -7.17 -14.44 -1.71
C THR A 316 -7.63 -13.30 -2.60
N LEU A 317 -7.73 -13.54 -3.91
CA LEU A 317 -8.27 -12.63 -4.91
C LEU A 317 -9.63 -13.10 -5.41
N PRO A 318 -10.63 -12.19 -5.54
CA PRO A 318 -11.92 -12.51 -6.14
C PRO A 318 -11.79 -12.44 -7.68
N MET A 319 -11.65 -13.60 -8.31
CA MET A 319 -11.67 -13.74 -9.76
C MET A 319 -13.11 -13.91 -10.27
N ASP A 320 -13.31 -13.92 -11.59
CA ASP A 320 -14.61 -14.22 -12.15
C ASP A 320 -14.99 -15.69 -11.90
N GLY A 321 -16.02 -15.89 -11.07
CA GLY A 321 -16.56 -17.21 -10.74
C GLY A 321 -15.74 -18.06 -9.75
N HIS A 322 -14.54 -17.65 -9.33
CA HIS A 322 -13.72 -18.41 -8.39
C HIS A 322 -12.82 -17.51 -7.52
N MET A 323 -12.18 -18.11 -6.52
CA MET A 323 -11.17 -17.45 -5.69
C MET A 323 -9.78 -17.97 -6.06
N LYS A 324 -8.81 -17.06 -6.20
CA LYS A 324 -7.41 -17.38 -6.44
C LYS A 324 -6.56 -17.00 -5.23
N VAL A 325 -5.77 -17.93 -4.72
CA VAL A 325 -4.78 -17.63 -3.69
C VAL A 325 -3.45 -17.29 -4.37
N VAL A 326 -2.86 -16.17 -3.97
CA VAL A 326 -1.51 -15.77 -4.38
C VAL A 326 -0.63 -15.77 -3.14
N SER A 327 0.55 -16.40 -3.23
CA SER A 327 1.48 -16.52 -2.12
C SER A 327 2.82 -15.88 -2.42
N ALA A 328 3.43 -15.27 -1.40
CA ALA A 328 4.78 -14.76 -1.40
C ALA A 328 5.68 -15.72 -0.60
N PRO A 329 6.86 -16.11 -1.11
CA PRO A 329 7.79 -16.91 -0.35
C PRO A 329 8.28 -16.12 0.88
N LEU A 330 8.56 -16.83 1.97
CA LEU A 330 9.21 -16.21 3.14
C LEU A 330 10.53 -15.57 2.71
N PRO A 331 10.90 -14.41 3.27
CA PRO A 331 12.18 -13.78 2.97
C PRO A 331 13.35 -14.72 3.33
N ALA A 332 14.27 -14.94 2.41
CA ALA A 332 15.43 -15.80 2.66
C ALA A 332 16.27 -15.34 3.87
N SER A 333 16.22 -14.03 4.20
CA SER A 333 16.88 -13.49 5.40
C SER A 333 16.31 -14.01 6.73
N TRP A 334 15.18 -14.72 6.71
CA TRP A 334 14.62 -15.34 7.92
C TRP A 334 15.22 -16.71 8.20
N SER A 335 15.70 -17.43 7.15
CA SER A 335 16.19 -18.82 7.27
C SER A 335 17.15 -19.05 8.41
N PRO A 336 18.19 -18.21 8.66
CA PRO A 336 19.12 -18.48 9.74
C PRO A 336 18.50 -18.46 11.13
N LEU A 337 17.36 -17.77 11.32
CA LEU A 337 16.66 -17.74 12.61
C LEU A 337 15.54 -18.79 12.71
N ILE A 338 14.96 -19.19 11.59
CA ILE A 338 13.82 -20.12 11.61
C ILE A 338 14.25 -21.57 11.37
N ASP A 339 15.41 -21.79 10.75
CA ASP A 339 15.94 -23.13 10.45
C ASP A 339 16.88 -23.62 11.57
N ASP A 340 17.19 -22.78 12.56
CA ASP A 340 17.93 -23.15 13.77
C ASP A 340 17.02 -24.04 14.66
N VAL A 341 17.01 -25.33 14.34
CA VAL A 341 16.17 -26.33 14.99
C VAL A 341 16.78 -26.65 16.35
N ALA A 342 16.06 -26.33 17.41
CA ALA A 342 16.29 -27.03 18.68
C ALA A 342 16.08 -28.53 18.43
N ASP A 343 17.18 -29.27 18.46
CA ASP A 343 17.21 -30.73 18.35
C ASP A 343 16.19 -31.33 19.32
N GLY A 344 15.21 -32.06 18.82
CA GLY A 344 14.33 -32.94 19.60
C GLY A 344 13.11 -32.32 20.25
N SER A 345 12.04 -32.01 19.50
CA SER A 345 10.67 -32.24 19.95
C SER A 345 9.68 -32.17 18.78
N GLN A 346 9.32 -33.31 18.24
CA GLN A 346 8.05 -33.48 17.55
C GLN A 346 6.91 -33.26 18.57
N TYR A 347 5.97 -32.37 18.24
CA TYR A 347 4.71 -32.20 18.97
C TYR A 347 3.55 -32.68 18.10
#